data_e8f1f73efd4a804f79cc70206fc6ef2a
#
_entry.id   e8f1f73efd4a804f79cc70206fc6ef2a
#
_cell.length_a   1.000
_cell.length_b   1.000
_cell.length_c   1.000
_cell.angle_alpha   90.00
_cell.angle_beta   90.00
_cell.angle_gamma   90.00
#
_symmetry.space_group_name_H-M   'P 1'
#
loop_
_entity.id
_entity.type
_entity.pdbx_description
1 polymer ?
#
loop_
_entity_poly.entity_id
_entity_poly.type
_entity_poly.pdbx_seq_one_letter_code
_entity_poly.pdbx_strand_id
1 'polypeptide(L)'
;YPAIVSVFSVGVIIFIMVYVVPQFVQIYEDQGTQINGLTKFIINVSTFIMNYWYVGLLIIVLTVFVISLLYKHVKAFRASVQMFLMHLPVIKDVIIYNELTIFSKTFASLLKNNVFITDSMTILSKITNNEIYKNIMYETVNNIVKGNKISDSFKNHWAIPDVAYYMIVTGESTGELAEMMDKVSVYYQEMHRNIVNNLKSFIEPVMVTALSIIVGIIILAVIIPMFGMYEQIE
;
A
#
# COMPACT_ATOMS: atom_id res chain seq x y z
N TYR A 1 -2.29 -2.20 -15.55
CA TYR A 1 -1.53 -1.19 -16.29
C TYR A 1 -0.30 -0.69 -15.49
N PRO A 2 -0.39 -0.27 -14.21
CA PRO A 2 0.78 0.17 -13.45
C PRO A 2 1.88 -0.89 -13.31
N ALA A 3 1.51 -2.16 -13.16
CA ALA A 3 2.47 -3.25 -13.06
C ALA A 3 3.24 -3.45 -14.37
N ILE A 4 2.57 -3.38 -15.52
CA ILE A 4 3.19 -3.51 -16.84
C ILE A 4 4.19 -2.37 -17.05
N VAL A 5 3.77 -1.11 -16.78
CA VAL A 5 4.64 0.05 -16.92
C VAL A 5 5.84 -0.04 -15.97
N SER A 6 5.64 -0.48 -14.72
CA SER A 6 6.74 -0.68 -13.74
C SER A 6 7.76 -1.70 -14.25
N VAL A 7 7.31 -2.86 -14.70
CA VAL A 7 8.20 -3.92 -15.20
C VAL A 7 8.99 -3.42 -16.42
N PHE A 8 8.31 -2.75 -17.36
CA PHE A 8 8.97 -2.20 -18.53
C PHE A 8 10.00 -1.12 -18.16
N SER A 9 9.65 -0.20 -17.26
CA SER A 9 10.55 0.85 -16.79
C SER A 9 11.79 0.28 -16.09
N VAL A 10 11.61 -0.69 -15.21
CA VAL A 10 12.72 -1.41 -14.55
C VAL A 10 13.59 -2.13 -15.59
N GLY A 11 12.98 -2.76 -16.58
CA GLY A 11 13.69 -3.41 -17.69
C GLY A 11 14.57 -2.43 -18.48
N VAL A 12 14.06 -1.25 -18.81
CA VAL A 12 14.83 -0.17 -19.49
C VAL A 12 15.98 0.31 -18.62
N ILE A 13 15.76 0.55 -17.32
CA ILE A 13 16.83 0.98 -16.42
C ILE A 13 17.93 -0.09 -16.32
N ILE A 14 17.55 -1.36 -16.16
CA ILE A 14 18.52 -2.47 -16.12
C ILE A 14 19.29 -2.55 -17.44
N PHE A 15 18.60 -2.44 -18.58
CA PHE A 15 19.26 -2.45 -19.89
C PHE A 15 20.30 -1.33 -20.01
N ILE A 16 19.96 -0.10 -19.62
CA ILE A 16 20.90 1.01 -19.66
C ILE A 16 22.09 0.74 -18.72
N MET A 17 21.85 0.26 -17.51
CA MET A 17 22.90 -0.02 -16.53
C MET A 17 23.83 -1.15 -16.95
N VAL A 18 23.31 -2.19 -17.59
CA VAL A 18 24.09 -3.41 -17.93
C VAL A 18 24.79 -3.28 -19.28
N TYR A 19 24.21 -2.57 -20.24
CA TYR A 19 24.76 -2.49 -21.60
C TYR A 19 25.31 -1.11 -21.96
N VAL A 20 24.60 -0.04 -21.61
CA VAL A 20 24.99 1.32 -22.04
C VAL A 20 26.11 1.88 -21.15
N VAL A 21 25.92 1.86 -19.85
CA VAL A 21 26.91 2.41 -18.90
C VAL A 21 28.32 1.78 -19.08
N PRO A 22 28.48 0.45 -19.17
CA PRO A 22 29.81 -0.15 -19.35
C PRO A 22 30.54 0.27 -20.63
N GLN A 23 29.82 0.51 -21.74
CA GLN A 23 30.44 0.97 -22.97
C GLN A 23 31.09 2.35 -22.81
N PHE A 24 30.42 3.25 -22.08
CA PHE A 24 31.01 4.56 -21.78
C PHE A 24 32.16 4.48 -20.79
N VAL A 25 32.11 3.55 -19.83
CA VAL A 25 33.24 3.33 -18.90
C VAL A 25 34.50 2.96 -19.66
N GLN A 26 34.42 2.03 -20.62
CA GLN A 26 35.56 1.65 -21.45
C GLN A 26 36.15 2.84 -22.22
N ILE A 27 35.31 3.69 -22.81
CA ILE A 27 35.75 4.89 -23.51
C ILE A 27 36.51 5.85 -22.57
N TYR A 28 36.06 6.01 -21.32
CA TYR A 28 36.71 6.89 -20.34
C TYR A 28 38.06 6.33 -19.86
N GLU A 29 38.12 5.01 -19.64
CA GLU A 29 39.37 4.32 -19.25
C GLU A 29 40.42 4.42 -20.35
N ASP A 30 40.04 4.18 -21.62
CA ASP A 30 40.93 4.23 -22.77
C ASP A 30 41.49 5.64 -22.99
N GLN A 31 40.76 6.69 -22.64
CA GLN A 31 41.18 8.07 -22.80
C GLN A 31 41.83 8.71 -21.55
N GLY A 32 41.93 7.94 -20.42
CA GLY A 32 42.52 8.42 -19.19
C GLY A 32 41.76 9.58 -18.50
N THR A 33 40.48 9.75 -18.83
CA THR A 33 39.65 10.86 -18.35
C THR A 33 39.34 10.72 -16.85
N GLN A 34 39.43 11.83 -16.11
CA GLN A 34 39.04 11.84 -14.71
C GLN A 34 37.53 11.69 -14.58
N ILE A 35 37.08 10.56 -14.00
CA ILE A 35 35.68 10.26 -13.76
C ILE A 35 35.20 11.03 -12.54
N ASN A 36 34.16 11.85 -12.68
CA ASN A 36 33.58 12.61 -11.59
C ASN A 36 32.80 11.69 -10.59
N GLY A 37 32.48 12.23 -9.39
CA GLY A 37 31.83 11.47 -8.33
C GLY A 37 30.47 10.88 -8.70
N LEU A 38 29.66 11.58 -9.51
CA LEU A 38 28.36 11.12 -9.97
C LEU A 38 28.49 9.91 -10.91
N THR A 39 29.37 10.01 -11.88
CA THR A 39 29.65 8.92 -12.84
C THR A 39 30.20 7.71 -12.12
N LYS A 40 31.15 7.89 -11.15
CA LYS A 40 31.68 6.81 -10.33
C LYS A 40 30.60 6.11 -9.51
N PHE A 41 29.64 6.86 -8.97
CA PHE A 41 28.49 6.27 -8.26
C PHE A 41 27.64 5.40 -9.20
N ILE A 42 27.29 5.89 -10.39
CA ILE A 42 26.50 5.14 -11.39
C ILE A 42 27.27 3.87 -11.85
N ILE A 43 28.57 3.96 -12.08
CA ILE A 43 29.42 2.80 -12.41
C ILE A 43 29.38 1.76 -11.30
N ASN A 44 29.55 2.16 -10.05
CA ASN A 44 29.50 1.24 -8.91
C ASN A 44 28.14 0.55 -8.80
N VAL A 45 27.03 1.28 -9.01
CA VAL A 45 25.68 0.70 -9.01
C VAL A 45 25.52 -0.28 -10.17
N SER A 46 25.99 0.08 -11.38
CA SER A 46 25.96 -0.81 -12.56
C SER A 46 26.72 -2.11 -12.29
N THR A 47 27.97 -2.01 -11.80
CA THR A 47 28.81 -3.17 -11.49
C THR A 47 28.21 -4.03 -10.38
N PHE A 48 27.60 -3.40 -9.37
CA PHE A 48 26.89 -4.10 -8.31
C PHE A 48 25.69 -4.89 -8.86
N ILE A 49 24.88 -4.28 -9.72
CA ILE A 49 23.74 -4.96 -10.38
C ILE A 49 24.25 -6.14 -11.21
N MET A 50 25.29 -5.94 -12.03
CA MET A 50 25.83 -7.01 -12.88
C MET A 50 26.37 -8.21 -12.09
N ASN A 51 27.07 -7.94 -10.98
CA ASN A 51 27.75 -9.00 -10.23
C ASN A 51 26.88 -9.66 -9.16
N TYR A 52 25.87 -8.93 -8.60
CA TYR A 52 25.13 -9.36 -7.41
C TYR A 52 23.61 -9.39 -7.61
N TRP A 53 23.10 -9.32 -8.83
CA TRP A 53 21.65 -9.31 -9.09
C TRP A 53 20.93 -10.51 -8.45
N TYR A 54 21.57 -11.69 -8.48
CA TYR A 54 21.03 -12.93 -7.90
C TYR A 54 20.95 -12.86 -6.36
N VAL A 55 21.90 -12.18 -5.70
CA VAL A 55 21.87 -11.97 -4.25
C VAL A 55 20.72 -11.03 -3.89
N GLY A 56 20.53 -9.95 -4.65
CA GLY A 56 19.41 -9.04 -4.49
C GLY A 56 18.07 -9.76 -4.64
N LEU A 57 17.92 -10.58 -5.66
CA LEU A 57 16.72 -11.39 -5.90
C LEU A 57 16.48 -12.37 -4.75
N LEU A 58 17.51 -13.06 -4.28
CA LEU A 58 17.43 -13.99 -3.14
C LEU A 58 16.97 -13.27 -1.87
N ILE A 59 17.54 -12.10 -1.57
CA ILE A 59 17.16 -11.29 -0.40
C ILE A 59 15.69 -10.89 -0.49
N ILE A 60 15.22 -10.41 -1.67
CA ILE A 60 13.82 -10.02 -1.87
C ILE A 60 12.89 -11.22 -1.64
N VAL A 61 13.18 -12.36 -2.26
CA VAL A 61 12.36 -13.58 -2.12
C VAL A 61 12.32 -14.04 -0.65
N LEU A 62 13.45 -14.06 0.03
CA LEU A 62 13.54 -14.47 1.43
C LEU A 62 12.79 -13.49 2.35
N THR A 63 12.91 -12.20 2.12
CA THR A 63 12.21 -11.17 2.89
C THR A 63 10.69 -11.28 2.71
N VAL A 64 10.21 -11.42 1.46
CA VAL A 64 8.78 -11.60 1.17
C VAL A 64 8.26 -12.91 1.80
N PHE A 65 9.05 -13.98 1.75
CA PHE A 65 8.69 -15.26 2.35
C PHE A 65 8.58 -15.16 3.88
N VAL A 66 9.56 -14.56 4.56
CA VAL A 66 9.55 -14.37 6.01
C VAL A 66 8.38 -13.48 6.45
N ILE A 67 8.17 -12.34 5.77
CA ILE A 67 7.05 -11.44 6.07
C ILE A 67 5.71 -12.17 5.89
N SER A 68 5.56 -12.95 4.81
CA SER A 68 4.35 -13.74 4.55
C SER A 68 4.09 -14.78 5.64
N LEU A 69 5.12 -15.49 6.08
CA LEU A 69 5.01 -16.45 7.18
C LEU A 69 4.61 -15.78 8.51
N LEU A 70 5.27 -14.67 8.85
CA LEU A 70 4.97 -13.92 10.07
C LEU A 70 3.54 -13.36 10.04
N TYR A 71 3.12 -12.80 8.92
CA TYR A 71 1.76 -12.26 8.74
C TYR A 71 0.69 -13.34 8.86
N LYS A 72 0.97 -14.55 8.37
CA LYS A 72 0.02 -15.67 8.41
C LYS A 72 -0.09 -16.32 9.80
N HIS A 73 1.04 -16.47 10.51
CA HIS A 73 1.09 -17.28 11.74
C HIS A 73 1.12 -16.47 13.03
N VAL A 74 1.56 -15.19 12.99
CA VAL A 74 1.72 -14.37 14.19
C VAL A 74 0.66 -13.26 14.21
N LYS A 75 -0.39 -13.45 15.02
CA LYS A 75 -1.49 -12.46 15.16
C LYS A 75 -0.98 -11.08 15.59
N ALA A 76 -0.05 -11.01 16.53
CA ALA A 76 0.51 -9.74 16.99
C ALA A 76 1.24 -8.99 15.88
N PHE A 77 2.03 -9.69 15.05
CA PHE A 77 2.70 -9.09 13.89
C PHE A 77 1.68 -8.58 12.87
N ARG A 78 0.64 -9.36 12.56
CA ARG A 78 -0.44 -8.96 11.66
C ARG A 78 -1.16 -7.70 12.17
N ALA A 79 -1.52 -7.67 13.46
CA ALA A 79 -2.17 -6.51 14.06
C ALA A 79 -1.27 -5.25 14.00
N SER A 80 0.03 -5.39 14.28
CA SER A 80 0.99 -4.28 14.20
C SER A 80 1.13 -3.74 12.79
N VAL A 81 1.24 -4.62 11.78
CA VAL A 81 1.30 -4.22 10.37
C VAL A 81 0.01 -3.52 9.94
N GLN A 82 -1.14 -4.06 10.31
CA GLN A 82 -2.44 -3.44 10.00
C GLN A 82 -2.59 -2.08 10.68
N MET A 83 -2.20 -1.97 11.95
CA MET A 83 -2.21 -0.69 12.67
C MET A 83 -1.30 0.34 12.00
N PHE A 84 -0.09 -0.05 11.61
CA PHE A 84 0.82 0.84 10.89
C PHE A 84 0.23 1.32 9.55
N LEU A 85 -0.28 0.39 8.72
CA LEU A 85 -0.89 0.73 7.44
C LEU A 85 -2.11 1.64 7.59
N MET A 86 -2.93 1.40 8.63
CA MET A 86 -4.12 2.21 8.91
C MET A 86 -3.79 3.59 9.53
N HIS A 87 -2.53 3.91 9.82
CA HIS A 87 -2.09 5.27 10.21
C HIS A 87 -1.41 6.02 9.06
N LEU A 88 -1.09 5.33 7.95
CA LEU A 88 -0.52 5.99 6.77
C LEU A 88 -1.59 6.82 6.04
N PRO A 89 -1.29 8.07 5.66
CA PRO A 89 -2.23 8.89 4.89
C PRO A 89 -2.59 8.16 3.59
N VAL A 90 -3.83 8.30 3.14
CA VAL A 90 -4.42 7.65 1.97
C VAL A 90 -4.68 6.15 2.15
N ILE A 91 -3.70 5.36 2.60
CA ILE A 91 -3.86 3.90 2.83
C ILE A 91 -4.88 3.63 3.95
N LYS A 92 -4.87 4.46 5.00
CA LYS A 92 -5.86 4.46 6.07
C LYS A 92 -7.29 4.43 5.51
N ASP A 93 -7.60 5.38 4.64
CA ASP A 93 -8.96 5.55 4.13
C ASP A 93 -9.37 4.39 3.21
N VAL A 94 -8.45 3.88 2.41
CA VAL A 94 -8.68 2.67 1.58
C VAL A 94 -9.08 1.48 2.45
N ILE A 95 -8.33 1.23 3.54
CA ILE A 95 -8.59 0.09 4.42
C ILE A 95 -9.90 0.29 5.19
N ILE A 96 -10.09 1.46 5.81
CA ILE A 96 -11.27 1.77 6.62
C ILE A 96 -12.54 1.68 5.78
N TYR A 97 -12.58 2.29 4.59
CA TYR A 97 -13.76 2.29 3.73
C TYR A 97 -14.08 0.87 3.22
N ASN A 98 -13.07 0.07 2.91
CA ASN A 98 -13.28 -1.33 2.53
C ASN A 98 -13.85 -2.15 3.68
N GLU A 99 -13.27 -2.06 4.89
CA GLU A 99 -13.74 -2.80 6.06
C GLU A 99 -15.16 -2.37 6.44
N LEU A 100 -15.47 -1.07 6.43
CA LEU A 100 -16.81 -0.56 6.69
C LEU A 100 -17.82 -1.02 5.65
N THR A 101 -17.43 -1.08 4.37
CA THR A 101 -18.29 -1.60 3.30
C THR A 101 -18.65 -3.06 3.57
N ILE A 102 -17.66 -3.91 3.86
CA ILE A 102 -17.87 -5.34 4.12
C ILE A 102 -18.71 -5.52 5.40
N PHE A 103 -18.33 -4.84 6.48
CA PHE A 103 -19.02 -4.85 7.75
C PHE A 103 -20.49 -4.48 7.58
N SER A 104 -20.76 -3.29 7.06
CA SER A 104 -22.12 -2.75 6.98
C SER A 104 -23.01 -3.55 6.05
N LYS A 105 -22.50 -3.96 4.88
CA LYS A 105 -23.24 -4.77 3.92
C LYS A 105 -23.64 -6.13 4.48
N THR A 106 -22.67 -6.80 5.13
CA THR A 106 -22.91 -8.12 5.72
C THR A 106 -23.82 -8.00 6.92
N PHE A 107 -23.63 -7.00 7.78
CA PHE A 107 -24.45 -6.76 8.95
C PHE A 107 -25.90 -6.45 8.56
N ALA A 108 -26.12 -5.56 7.59
CA ALA A 108 -27.46 -5.29 7.05
C ALA A 108 -28.14 -6.54 6.52
N SER A 109 -27.39 -7.39 5.79
CA SER A 109 -27.92 -8.65 5.26
C SER A 109 -28.32 -9.62 6.36
N LEU A 110 -27.50 -9.78 7.39
CA LEU A 110 -27.81 -10.66 8.54
C LEU A 110 -29.03 -10.19 9.30
N LEU A 111 -29.14 -8.88 9.57
CA LEU A 111 -30.29 -8.29 10.25
C LEU A 111 -31.59 -8.42 9.44
N LYS A 112 -31.56 -8.19 8.12
CA LYS A 112 -32.70 -8.39 7.22
C LYS A 112 -33.19 -9.84 7.20
N ASN A 113 -32.31 -10.79 7.50
CA ASN A 113 -32.65 -12.21 7.63
C ASN A 113 -32.93 -12.65 9.09
N ASN A 114 -33.24 -11.70 9.98
CA ASN A 114 -33.59 -11.93 11.38
C ASN A 114 -32.51 -12.67 12.21
N VAL A 115 -31.24 -12.54 11.85
CA VAL A 115 -30.13 -13.03 12.65
C VAL A 115 -29.92 -12.10 13.84
N PHE A 116 -29.77 -12.67 15.04
CA PHE A 116 -29.53 -11.88 16.25
C PHE A 116 -28.26 -11.04 16.11
N ILE A 117 -28.23 -9.87 16.72
CA ILE A 117 -27.11 -8.92 16.62
C ILE A 117 -25.81 -9.55 17.14
N THR A 118 -25.86 -10.27 18.27
CA THR A 118 -24.69 -10.98 18.84
C THR A 118 -24.12 -12.03 17.90
N ASP A 119 -25.01 -12.80 17.24
CA ASP A 119 -24.59 -13.80 16.27
C ASP A 119 -24.03 -13.14 15.01
N SER A 120 -24.66 -12.05 14.56
CA SER A 120 -24.17 -11.25 13.44
C SER A 120 -22.77 -10.71 13.70
N MET A 121 -22.48 -10.15 14.89
CA MET A 121 -21.14 -9.68 15.25
C MET A 121 -20.13 -10.84 15.33
N THR A 122 -20.57 -12.00 15.84
CA THR A 122 -19.72 -13.20 15.86
C THR A 122 -19.38 -13.70 14.45
N ILE A 123 -20.33 -13.69 13.53
CA ILE A 123 -20.12 -14.04 12.12
C ILE A 123 -19.15 -13.03 11.47
N LEU A 124 -19.40 -11.75 11.66
CA LEU A 124 -18.57 -10.66 11.12
C LEU A 124 -17.13 -10.76 11.60
N SER A 125 -16.90 -11.08 12.88
CA SER A 125 -15.55 -11.28 13.44
C SER A 125 -14.77 -12.42 12.76
N LYS A 126 -15.46 -13.40 12.15
CA LYS A 126 -14.87 -14.51 11.42
C LYS A 126 -14.61 -14.18 9.95
N ILE A 127 -15.39 -13.27 9.38
CA ILE A 127 -15.28 -12.85 7.96
C ILE A 127 -14.14 -11.85 7.76
N THR A 128 -14.03 -10.86 8.65
CA THR A 128 -12.95 -9.87 8.54
C THR A 128 -11.60 -10.47 8.85
N ASN A 129 -10.59 -10.09 8.04
CA ASN A 129 -9.19 -10.41 8.29
C ASN A 129 -8.45 -9.30 9.06
N ASN A 130 -9.13 -8.20 9.36
CA ASN A 130 -8.56 -7.07 10.09
C ASN A 130 -8.74 -7.27 11.59
N GLU A 131 -7.62 -7.39 12.32
CA GLU A 131 -7.64 -7.67 13.77
C GLU A 131 -8.25 -6.52 14.59
N ILE A 132 -8.18 -5.26 14.07
CA ILE A 132 -8.77 -4.09 14.74
C ILE A 132 -10.29 -4.20 14.70
N TYR A 133 -10.86 -4.46 13.52
CA TYR A 133 -12.30 -4.65 13.35
C TYR A 133 -12.81 -5.91 14.09
N LYS A 134 -12.02 -7.00 14.13
CA LYS A 134 -12.35 -8.17 14.96
C LYS A 134 -12.53 -7.80 16.42
N ASN A 135 -11.62 -7.01 16.96
CA ASN A 135 -11.67 -6.58 18.35
C ASN A 135 -12.93 -5.73 18.62
N ILE A 136 -13.25 -4.79 17.72
CA ILE A 136 -14.50 -4.00 17.83
C ILE A 136 -15.73 -4.91 17.90
N MET A 137 -15.80 -5.93 17.05
CA MET A 137 -16.94 -6.86 17.02
C MET A 137 -17.01 -7.71 18.31
N TYR A 138 -15.87 -8.18 18.84
CA TYR A 138 -15.85 -8.88 20.13
C TYR A 138 -16.24 -7.97 21.30
N GLU A 139 -15.77 -6.72 21.32
CA GLU A 139 -16.21 -5.73 22.31
C GLU A 139 -17.71 -5.45 22.21
N THR A 140 -18.24 -5.38 20.99
CA THR A 140 -19.68 -5.19 20.75
C THR A 140 -20.50 -6.33 21.33
N VAL A 141 -20.10 -7.58 21.10
CA VAL A 141 -20.77 -8.75 21.72
C VAL A 141 -20.74 -8.65 23.24
N ASN A 142 -19.57 -8.36 23.83
CA ASN A 142 -19.42 -8.23 25.27
C ASN A 142 -20.27 -7.08 25.87
N ASN A 143 -20.39 -5.97 25.15
CA ASN A 143 -21.21 -4.82 25.57
C ASN A 143 -22.70 -5.15 25.53
N ILE A 144 -23.17 -5.81 24.47
CA ILE A 144 -24.57 -6.22 24.34
C ILE A 144 -24.95 -7.23 25.47
N VAL A 145 -24.06 -8.18 25.76
CA VAL A 145 -24.30 -9.16 26.89
C VAL A 145 -24.41 -8.45 28.24
N LYS A 146 -23.72 -7.31 28.40
CA LYS A 146 -23.82 -6.49 29.64
C LYS A 146 -25.03 -5.55 29.63
N GLY A 147 -25.87 -5.57 28.59
CA GLY A 147 -27.04 -4.68 28.45
C GLY A 147 -26.72 -3.27 27.93
N ASN A 148 -25.49 -3.02 27.43
CA ASN A 148 -25.09 -1.76 26.84
C ASN A 148 -25.58 -1.66 25.38
N LYS A 149 -25.55 -0.46 24.81
CA LYS A 149 -25.89 -0.21 23.42
C LYS A 149 -24.82 -0.74 22.48
N ILE A 150 -25.24 -1.12 21.27
CA ILE A 150 -24.35 -1.52 20.18
C ILE A 150 -23.40 -0.37 19.86
N SER A 151 -23.93 0.86 19.74
CA SER A 151 -23.21 2.07 19.39
C SER A 151 -22.07 2.42 20.36
N ASP A 152 -22.11 1.96 21.61
CA ASP A 152 -21.07 2.26 22.61
C ASP A 152 -19.71 1.71 22.23
N SER A 153 -19.66 0.57 21.52
CA SER A 153 -18.41 -0.04 21.06
C SER A 153 -17.75 0.69 19.88
N PHE A 154 -18.52 1.50 19.17
CA PHE A 154 -18.06 2.27 18.01
C PHE A 154 -17.72 3.72 18.36
N LYS A 155 -18.09 4.15 19.56
CA LYS A 155 -17.95 5.54 19.99
C LYS A 155 -16.48 5.94 20.10
N ASN A 156 -16.12 7.07 19.45
CA ASN A 156 -14.77 7.63 19.49
C ASN A 156 -13.65 6.65 19.09
N HIS A 157 -13.97 5.58 18.38
CA HIS A 157 -12.96 4.65 17.90
C HIS A 157 -12.32 5.19 16.63
N TRP A 158 -11.01 5.36 16.63
CA TRP A 158 -10.22 5.97 15.55
C TRP A 158 -10.39 5.31 14.15
N ALA A 159 -10.75 4.02 14.12
CA ALA A 159 -11.01 3.27 12.88
C ALA A 159 -12.48 3.36 12.42
N ILE A 160 -13.33 4.09 13.15
CA ILE A 160 -14.75 4.27 12.83
C ILE A 160 -15.01 5.75 12.58
N PRO A 161 -15.22 6.18 11.32
CA PRO A 161 -15.58 7.56 11.02
C PRO A 161 -16.93 7.95 11.63
N ASP A 162 -17.06 9.22 11.97
CA ASP A 162 -18.25 9.78 12.62
C ASP A 162 -19.55 9.48 11.88
N VAL A 163 -19.55 9.51 10.55
CA VAL A 163 -20.72 9.20 9.72
C VAL A 163 -21.22 7.77 10.00
N ALA A 164 -20.32 6.79 10.05
CA ALA A 164 -20.69 5.39 10.35
C ALA A 164 -21.23 5.27 11.78
N TYR A 165 -20.56 5.91 12.75
CA TYR A 165 -20.98 5.94 14.13
C TYR A 165 -22.39 6.51 14.30
N TYR A 166 -22.65 7.71 13.76
CA TYR A 166 -23.98 8.34 13.90
C TYR A 166 -25.09 7.57 13.19
N MET A 167 -24.80 6.89 12.08
CA MET A 167 -25.77 6.01 11.43
C MET A 167 -26.09 4.77 12.27
N ILE A 168 -25.11 4.20 12.98
CA ILE A 168 -25.35 3.12 13.94
C ILE A 168 -26.23 3.62 15.08
N VAL A 169 -25.92 4.78 15.68
CA VAL A 169 -26.71 5.38 16.76
C VAL A 169 -28.16 5.63 16.31
N THR A 170 -28.36 6.18 15.12
CA THR A 170 -29.69 6.46 14.59
C THR A 170 -30.44 5.16 14.35
N GLY A 171 -29.85 4.17 13.68
CA GLY A 171 -30.49 2.90 13.41
C GLY A 171 -30.83 2.10 14.69
N GLU A 172 -29.96 2.19 15.71
CA GLU A 172 -30.22 1.58 17.03
C GLU A 172 -31.41 2.26 17.73
N SER A 173 -31.49 3.59 17.69
CA SER A 173 -32.54 4.36 18.37
C SER A 173 -33.90 4.27 17.69
N THR A 174 -33.94 4.12 16.36
CA THR A 174 -35.18 4.00 15.57
C THR A 174 -35.63 2.56 15.36
N GLY A 175 -34.79 1.58 15.66
CA GLY A 175 -35.02 0.16 15.33
C GLY A 175 -34.77 -0.18 13.86
N GLU A 176 -34.22 0.73 13.06
CA GLU A 176 -34.00 0.59 11.63
C GLU A 176 -32.50 0.30 11.32
N LEU A 177 -31.83 -0.42 12.19
CA LEU A 177 -30.39 -0.65 12.09
C LEU A 177 -30.00 -1.33 10.77
N ALA A 178 -30.81 -2.25 10.26
CA ALA A 178 -30.56 -2.92 8.98
C ALA A 178 -30.57 -1.95 7.81
N GLU A 179 -31.50 -0.99 7.78
CA GLU A 179 -31.61 0.01 6.72
C GLU A 179 -30.44 1.01 6.80
N MET A 180 -30.10 1.47 8.02
CA MET A 180 -28.98 2.38 8.22
C MET A 180 -27.65 1.73 7.80
N MET A 181 -27.46 0.45 8.12
CA MET A 181 -26.25 -0.27 7.69
C MET A 181 -26.18 -0.46 6.17
N ASP A 182 -27.30 -0.64 5.52
CA ASP A 182 -27.34 -0.70 4.06
C ASP A 182 -26.89 0.64 3.43
N LYS A 183 -27.41 1.76 3.94
CA LYS A 183 -26.97 3.11 3.53
C LYS A 183 -25.49 3.35 3.78
N VAL A 184 -24.97 2.93 4.94
CA VAL A 184 -23.54 3.00 5.27
C VAL A 184 -22.72 2.19 4.26
N SER A 185 -23.19 0.99 3.89
CA SER A 185 -22.46 0.14 2.94
C SER A 185 -22.34 0.79 1.56
N VAL A 186 -23.43 1.38 1.05
CA VAL A 186 -23.44 2.08 -0.25
C VAL A 186 -22.51 3.28 -0.21
N TYR A 187 -22.61 4.10 0.85
CA TYR A 187 -21.77 5.28 1.01
C TYR A 187 -20.26 4.95 1.03
N TYR A 188 -19.85 4.00 1.87
CA TYR A 188 -18.42 3.64 1.95
C TYR A 188 -17.93 2.84 0.75
N GLN A 189 -18.78 2.08 0.08
CA GLN A 189 -18.43 1.45 -1.19
C GLN A 189 -18.11 2.49 -2.27
N GLU A 190 -18.87 3.58 -2.33
CA GLU A 190 -18.60 4.66 -3.26
C GLU A 190 -17.32 5.42 -2.89
N MET A 191 -17.13 5.75 -1.61
CA MET A 191 -15.92 6.40 -1.10
C MET A 191 -14.67 5.55 -1.37
N HIS A 192 -14.75 4.23 -1.12
CA HIS A 192 -13.67 3.30 -1.43
C HIS A 192 -13.34 3.29 -2.93
N ARG A 193 -14.36 3.21 -3.79
CA ARG A 193 -14.17 3.24 -5.24
C ARG A 193 -13.50 4.52 -5.71
N ASN A 194 -13.92 5.66 -5.16
CA ASN A 194 -13.40 6.97 -5.51
C ASN A 194 -11.92 7.11 -5.10
N ILE A 195 -11.57 6.73 -3.87
CA ILE A 195 -10.17 6.83 -3.41
C ILE A 195 -9.26 5.88 -4.19
N VAL A 196 -9.70 4.66 -4.51
CA VAL A 196 -8.92 3.72 -5.33
C VAL A 196 -8.72 4.24 -6.75
N ASN A 197 -9.73 4.87 -7.36
CA ASN A 197 -9.60 5.48 -8.68
C ASN A 197 -8.66 6.68 -8.66
N ASN A 198 -8.74 7.53 -7.65
CA ASN A 198 -7.82 8.65 -7.47
C ASN A 198 -6.38 8.16 -7.33
N LEU A 199 -6.14 7.12 -6.51
CA LEU A 199 -4.82 6.51 -6.38
C LEU A 199 -4.26 6.01 -7.72
N LYS A 200 -5.08 5.31 -8.51
CA LYS A 200 -4.68 4.85 -9.84
C LYS A 200 -4.26 6.00 -10.74
N SER A 201 -4.98 7.12 -10.71
CA SER A 201 -4.68 8.31 -11.50
C SER A 201 -3.38 9.00 -11.07
N PHE A 202 -2.99 8.90 -9.79
CA PHE A 202 -1.73 9.45 -9.30
C PHE A 202 -0.50 8.58 -9.59
N ILE A 203 -0.69 7.26 -9.70
CA ILE A 203 0.42 6.33 -9.95
C ILE A 203 1.16 6.68 -11.26
N GLU A 204 0.43 6.98 -12.32
CA GLU A 204 1.02 7.26 -13.63
C GLU A 204 1.94 8.49 -13.64
N PRO A 205 1.52 9.69 -13.19
CA PRO A 205 2.42 10.85 -13.10
C PRO A 205 3.63 10.62 -12.19
N VAL A 206 3.45 9.93 -11.07
CA VAL A 206 4.55 9.63 -10.14
C VAL A 206 5.58 8.71 -10.80
N MET A 207 5.13 7.67 -11.50
CA MET A 207 6.02 6.74 -12.19
C MET A 207 6.77 7.41 -13.35
N VAL A 208 6.09 8.20 -14.18
CA VAL A 208 6.73 8.92 -15.28
C VAL A 208 7.77 9.92 -14.77
N THR A 209 7.44 10.65 -13.71
CA THR A 209 8.37 11.60 -13.09
C THR A 209 9.59 10.87 -12.50
N ALA A 210 9.37 9.80 -11.76
CA ALA A 210 10.46 9.01 -11.18
C ALA A 210 11.40 8.42 -12.26
N LEU A 211 10.81 7.86 -13.32
CA LEU A 211 11.58 7.32 -14.46
C LEU A 211 12.40 8.43 -15.14
N SER A 212 11.78 9.59 -15.40
CA SER A 212 12.45 10.73 -16.03
C SER A 212 13.64 11.22 -15.20
N ILE A 213 13.49 11.29 -13.88
CA ILE A 213 14.59 11.67 -12.97
C ILE A 213 15.72 10.64 -13.03
N ILE A 214 15.40 9.34 -12.94
CA ILE A 214 16.43 8.28 -12.96
C ILE A 214 17.20 8.31 -14.29
N VAL A 215 16.47 8.31 -15.41
CA VAL A 215 17.09 8.36 -16.75
C VAL A 215 17.89 9.64 -16.93
N GLY A 216 17.36 10.78 -16.48
CA GLY A 216 18.08 12.07 -16.53
C GLY A 216 19.41 12.03 -15.77
N ILE A 217 19.42 11.46 -14.56
CA ILE A 217 20.66 11.29 -13.77
C ILE A 217 21.67 10.40 -14.51
N ILE A 218 21.22 9.30 -15.12
CA ILE A 218 22.10 8.40 -15.87
C ILE A 218 22.69 9.13 -17.09
N ILE A 219 21.87 9.85 -17.83
CA ILE A 219 22.31 10.63 -18.99
C ILE A 219 23.36 11.69 -18.57
N LEU A 220 23.10 12.43 -17.49
CA LEU A 220 24.07 13.41 -16.98
C LEU A 220 25.38 12.74 -16.54
N ALA A 221 25.31 11.58 -15.89
CA ALA A 221 26.50 10.84 -15.47
C ALA A 221 27.36 10.37 -16.66
N VAL A 222 26.75 10.16 -17.82
CA VAL A 222 27.47 9.82 -19.07
C VAL A 222 27.97 11.08 -19.78
N ILE A 223 27.17 12.12 -19.90
CA ILE A 223 27.50 13.29 -20.70
C ILE A 223 28.58 14.18 -20.05
N ILE A 224 28.53 14.36 -18.70
CA ILE A 224 29.47 15.27 -18.02
C ILE A 224 30.94 14.90 -18.26
N PRO A 225 31.39 13.64 -18.15
CA PRO A 225 32.78 13.30 -18.48
C PRO A 225 33.13 13.50 -19.96
N MET A 226 32.15 13.34 -20.87
CA MET A 226 32.38 13.57 -22.28
C MET A 226 32.75 15.04 -22.57
N PHE A 227 32.12 16.00 -21.92
CA PHE A 227 32.52 17.42 -22.05
C PHE A 227 33.91 17.67 -21.52
N GLY A 228 34.31 17.05 -20.40
CA GLY A 228 35.66 17.15 -19.87
C GLY A 228 36.75 16.57 -20.81
N MET A 229 36.39 15.60 -21.66
CA MET A 229 37.33 15.13 -22.71
C MET A 229 37.56 16.15 -23.81
N TYR A 230 36.54 16.90 -24.20
CA TYR A 230 36.70 17.94 -25.23
C TYR A 230 37.58 19.09 -24.75
N GLU A 231 37.55 19.48 -23.49
CA GLU A 231 38.41 20.52 -22.93
C GLU A 231 39.88 20.11 -22.80
N GLN A 232 40.21 18.80 -22.86
CA GLN A 232 41.60 18.31 -22.80
C GLN A 232 42.26 18.19 -24.21
N ILE A 233 41.48 18.36 -25.27
CA ILE A 233 41.96 18.24 -26.68
C ILE A 233 42.31 19.61 -27.27
N GLU A 234 41.92 20.73 -26.65
CA GLU A 234 42.37 22.09 -26.96
C GLU A 234 43.65 22.45 -26.18
#